data_41272395fc556ececed48e66957a7a18
#
_entry.id   41272395fc556ececed48e66957a7a18
#
_cell.length_a   1.000
_cell.length_b   1.000
_cell.length_c   1.000
_cell.angle_alpha   90.00
_cell.angle_beta   90.00
_cell.angle_gamma   90.00
#
_symmetry.space_group_name_H-M   'P 1'
#
loop_
_entity.id
_entity.type
_entity.pdbx_description
1 polymer ?
#
loop_
_entity_poly.entity_id
_entity_poly.type
_entity_poly.pdbx_seq_one_letter_code
_entity_poly.pdbx_strand_id
1 'polypeptide(L)' 'MKDPVCGMDVGEKGDLLEHKGKQYRFCCASCRWAFENNPDQFTES' A
#
# COMPACT_ATOMS: atom_id res chain seq x y z
N MET A 1 4.37 2.00 -9.55
CA MET A 1 4.25 1.08 -8.40
C MET A 1 2.81 0.65 -8.24
N LYS A 2 2.61 -0.57 -7.82
CA LYS A 2 1.26 -1.08 -7.67
C LYS A 2 0.76 -0.96 -6.24
N ASP A 3 -0.52 -0.63 -6.14
CA ASP A 3 -1.20 -0.60 -4.86
C ASP A 3 -1.41 -2.03 -4.38
N PRO A 4 -0.88 -2.43 -3.22
CA PRO A 4 -1.03 -3.81 -2.76
C PRO A 4 -2.46 -4.16 -2.35
N VAL A 5 -3.30 -3.16 -2.13
CA VAL A 5 -4.69 -3.38 -1.74
C VAL A 5 -5.58 -3.43 -2.96
N CYS A 6 -5.51 -2.42 -3.80
CA CYS A 6 -6.34 -2.35 -5.00
C CYS A 6 -5.76 -3.12 -6.17
N GLY A 7 -4.46 -3.28 -6.21
CA GLY A 7 -3.80 -3.93 -7.32
C GLY A 7 -3.67 -3.07 -8.56
N MET A 8 -3.97 -1.78 -8.45
CA MET A 8 -3.88 -0.87 -9.56
C MET A 8 -2.57 -0.12 -9.54
N ASP A 9 -2.13 0.29 -10.71
CA ASP A 9 -0.89 1.04 -10.82
C ASP A 9 -1.13 2.48 -10.38
N VAL A 10 -0.46 2.89 -9.33
CA VAL A 10 -0.55 4.26 -8.84
C VAL A 10 0.76 4.96 -9.10
N GLY A 11 0.69 6.20 -9.55
CA GLY A 11 1.87 6.97 -9.82
C GLY A 11 2.46 7.55 -8.54
N GLU A 12 3.22 8.62 -8.70
CA GLU A 12 3.85 9.27 -7.57
C GLU A 12 2.88 10.01 -6.69
N LYS A 13 1.65 10.15 -7.13
CA LYS A 13 0.64 10.89 -6.39
C LYS A 13 -0.09 10.07 -5.35
N GLY A 14 0.15 8.78 -5.31
CA GLY A 14 -0.50 7.95 -4.32
C GLY A 14 0.08 8.17 -2.93
N ASP A 15 -0.63 7.68 -1.92
CA ASP A 15 -0.14 7.75 -0.55
C ASP A 15 1.04 6.81 -0.39
N LEU A 16 2.08 7.30 0.23
CA LEU A 16 3.28 6.51 0.45
C LEU A 16 3.30 5.99 1.88
N LEU A 17 3.60 4.72 2.02
CA LEU A 17 3.74 4.11 3.33
C LEU A 17 4.98 3.22 3.32
N GLU A 18 5.79 3.34 4.35
CA GLU A 18 6.95 2.49 4.49
C GLU A 18 6.67 1.43 5.56
N HIS A 19 6.91 0.17 5.20
CA HIS A 19 6.66 -0.94 6.10
C HIS A 19 7.82 -1.92 6.03
N LYS A 20 8.51 -2.11 7.15
CA LYS A 20 9.63 -3.04 7.28
C LYS A 20 10.68 -2.84 6.19
N GLY A 21 11.00 -1.60 5.91
CA GLY A 21 12.02 -1.26 4.95
C GLY A 21 11.56 -1.25 3.51
N LYS A 22 10.28 -1.52 3.27
CA LYS A 22 9.73 -1.48 1.92
C LYS A 22 8.74 -0.35 1.81
N GLN A 23 8.73 0.28 0.65
CA GLN A 23 7.84 1.39 0.39
C GLN A 23 6.65 0.92 -0.43
N TYR A 24 5.46 1.32 -0.03
CA TYR A 24 4.23 0.97 -0.72
C TYR A 24 3.48 2.24 -1.05
N ARG A 25 2.75 2.23 -2.16
CA ARG A 25 1.92 3.34 -2.54
C ARG A 25 0.49 2.88 -2.71
N PHE A 26 -0.42 3.76 -2.33
CA PHE A 26 -1.84 3.42 -2.33
C PHE A 26 -2.62 4.47 -3.11
N CYS A 27 -3.68 4.05 -3.77
CA CYS A 27 -4.50 4.96 -4.57
C CYS A 27 -5.25 5.96 -3.72
N CYS A 28 -5.52 5.64 -2.47
CA CYS A 28 -6.20 6.55 -1.58
C CYS A 28 -5.90 6.17 -0.14
N ALA A 29 -6.31 7.05 0.78
CA ALA A 29 -6.05 6.82 2.19
C ALA A 29 -6.76 5.59 2.73
N SER A 30 -7.90 5.25 2.15
CA SER A 30 -8.63 4.06 2.56
C SER A 30 -7.82 2.79 2.34
N CYS A 31 -7.17 2.70 1.20
CA CYS A 31 -6.32 1.56 0.90
C CYS A 31 -5.13 1.51 1.84
N ARG A 32 -4.54 2.66 2.10
CA ARG A 32 -3.42 2.72 3.03
C ARG A 32 -3.86 2.29 4.43
N TRP A 33 -5.02 2.75 4.84
CA TRP A 33 -5.55 2.39 6.15
C TRP A 33 -5.79 0.89 6.27
N ALA A 34 -6.35 0.30 5.23
CA ALA A 34 -6.58 -1.14 5.22
C ALA A 34 -5.26 -1.91 5.35
N PHE A 35 -4.23 -1.44 4.65
CA PHE A 35 -2.93 -2.06 4.74
C PHE A 35 -2.35 -1.94 6.14
N GLU A 36 -2.46 -0.75 6.74
CA GLU A 36 -1.92 -0.52 8.08
C GLU A 36 -2.57 -1.42 9.12
N ASN A 37 -3.84 -1.70 8.95
CA ASN A 37 -4.56 -2.54 9.90
C ASN A 37 -4.26 -4.03 9.70
N ASN A 38 -4.01 -4.42 8.47
CA ASN A 38 -3.75 -5.84 8.17
C ASN A 38 -2.59 -5.98 7.19
N PRO A 39 -1.40 -5.57 7.58
CA PRO A 39 -0.28 -5.60 6.65
C PRO A 39 0.08 -7.00 6.18
N ASP A 40 -0.10 -7.99 7.03
CA ASP A 40 0.24 -9.35 6.67
C ASP A 40 -0.66 -9.93 5.59
N GLN A 41 -1.87 -9.38 5.45
CA GLN A 41 -2.78 -9.83 4.42
C GLN A 41 -2.33 -9.38 3.04
N PHE A 42 -1.63 -8.25 2.98
CA PHE A 42 -1.25 -7.65 1.70
C PHE A 42 0.22 -7.82 1.38
N THR A 43 1.03 -8.15 2.36
CA THR A 43 2.42 -8.52 2.13
C THR A 43 2.52 -10.02 2.30
N GLU A 44 3.27 -10.66 1.48
CA GLU A 44 3.38 -12.07 1.54
C GLU A 44 4.44 -12.56 2.44
N SER A 45 4.52 -12.15 3.56
CA SER A 45 5.64 -12.63 4.38
C SER A 45 5.27 -13.63 5.42
#